data_1d87bcea76d0c5a999330599f6a64d05
#
_entry.id   1d87bcea76d0c5a999330599f6a64d05
#
_cell.length_a   1.000
_cell.length_b   1.000
_cell.length_c   1.000
_cell.angle_alpha   90.00
_cell.angle_beta   90.00
_cell.angle_gamma   90.00
#
_symmetry.space_group_name_H-M   'P 1'
#
loop_
_entity.id
_entity.type
_entity.pdbx_description
1 polymer ?
#
loop_
_entity_poly.entity_id
_entity_poly.type
_entity_poly.pdbx_seq_one_letter_code
_entity_poly.pdbx_strand_id
1 'polypeptide(L)'
;LGNEGIDLIEISGGTYERPAMIKGNRKKSTISREAYFLDYIEKARKLIKTPLLLTGGFRTVSVMEKALEDGSLDIVGLARPFCLYPYLANQIFDGSVKRFDTPTPKIGVKFLDKLGGVELPWYELQIQRIGKGKSPKSDLSGILAFWFSLKSLFFKSFWKNK
;
A
#
# COMPACT_ATOMS: atom_id res chain seq x y z
N LEU A 1 -21.91 11.22 -5.51
CA LEU A 1 -20.54 11.41 -6.03
C LEU A 1 -20.47 11.24 -7.55
N GLY A 2 -21.03 10.15 -8.12
CA GLY A 2 -20.95 9.90 -9.58
C GLY A 2 -21.62 10.94 -10.47
N ASN A 3 -22.50 11.78 -9.93
CA ASN A 3 -23.21 12.85 -10.66
C ASN A 3 -22.62 14.24 -10.40
N GLU A 4 -21.54 14.36 -9.66
CA GLU A 4 -20.94 15.62 -9.21
C GLU A 4 -19.79 16.10 -10.10
N GLY A 5 -19.65 15.54 -11.30
CA GLY A 5 -18.57 15.91 -12.23
C GLY A 5 -17.19 15.42 -11.82
N ILE A 6 -17.12 14.32 -11.07
CA ILE A 6 -15.85 13.67 -10.66
C ILE A 6 -15.41 12.73 -11.79
N ASP A 7 -14.15 12.87 -12.24
CA ASP A 7 -13.58 12.10 -13.34
C ASP A 7 -13.07 10.73 -12.92
N LEU A 8 -12.66 10.57 -11.66
CA LEU A 8 -12.10 9.33 -11.11
C LEU A 8 -12.39 9.24 -9.62
N ILE A 9 -12.76 8.05 -9.15
CA ILE A 9 -12.94 7.76 -7.71
C ILE A 9 -11.91 6.71 -7.29
N GLU A 10 -11.03 7.09 -6.38
CA GLU A 10 -10.10 6.15 -5.75
C GLU A 10 -10.70 5.56 -4.48
N ILE A 11 -10.70 4.23 -4.39
CA ILE A 11 -11.01 3.48 -3.19
C ILE A 11 -9.70 2.91 -2.65
N SER A 12 -9.24 3.45 -1.52
CA SER A 12 -8.03 2.98 -0.85
C SER A 12 -8.33 2.40 0.52
N GLY A 13 -7.45 1.51 1.00
CA GLY A 13 -7.72 0.71 2.17
C GLY A 13 -7.44 1.36 3.51
N GLY A 14 -8.45 1.35 4.37
CA GLY A 14 -8.35 1.65 5.80
C GLY A 14 -8.70 3.09 6.15
N THR A 15 -9.28 3.26 7.34
CA THR A 15 -9.46 4.57 7.98
C THR A 15 -8.30 4.83 8.93
N TYR A 16 -8.04 6.10 9.27
CA TYR A 16 -7.05 6.46 10.32
C TYR A 16 -7.38 5.82 11.68
N GLU A 17 -8.65 5.57 11.96
CA GLU A 17 -9.09 4.94 13.20
C GLU A 17 -8.93 3.40 13.18
N ARG A 18 -9.04 2.80 12.00
CA ARG A 18 -8.88 1.35 11.79
C ARG A 18 -8.11 1.07 10.50
N PRO A 19 -6.83 1.42 10.46
CA PRO A 19 -6.03 1.16 9.27
C PRO A 19 -5.96 -0.35 9.04
N ALA A 20 -6.46 -0.79 7.89
CA ALA A 20 -6.42 -2.21 7.49
C ALA A 20 -4.98 -2.76 7.47
N MET A 21 -4.00 -1.87 7.43
CA MET A 21 -2.57 -2.17 7.46
C MET A 21 -2.06 -2.61 8.84
N ILE A 22 -2.66 -2.14 9.96
CA ILE A 22 -2.09 -2.28 11.30
C ILE A 22 -2.68 -3.45 12.09
N LYS A 23 -3.91 -3.90 11.79
CA LYS A 23 -4.52 -5.01 12.52
C LYS A 23 -4.43 -6.33 11.77
N GLY A 24 -3.56 -7.23 12.29
CA GLY A 24 -3.34 -8.60 11.81
C GLY A 24 -4.52 -9.58 11.91
N ASN A 25 -5.73 -9.16 12.27
CA ASN A 25 -6.91 -10.00 12.36
C ASN A 25 -7.75 -9.94 11.07
N ARG A 26 -7.17 -10.41 9.97
CA ARG A 26 -7.90 -10.60 8.72
C ARG A 26 -8.52 -12.00 8.71
N LYS A 27 -9.79 -12.10 8.30
CA LYS A 27 -10.41 -13.40 8.03
C LYS A 27 -9.60 -14.11 6.94
N LYS A 28 -9.42 -15.42 7.05
CA LYS A 28 -8.69 -16.24 6.06
C LYS A 28 -9.21 -16.03 4.62
N SER A 29 -10.53 -15.83 4.46
CA SER A 29 -11.16 -15.50 3.18
C SER A 29 -10.71 -14.16 2.58
N THR A 30 -10.38 -13.15 3.41
CA THR A 30 -9.89 -11.85 2.95
C THR A 30 -8.44 -11.92 2.51
N ILE A 31 -7.65 -12.80 3.13
CA ILE A 31 -6.25 -13.04 2.74
C ILE A 31 -6.20 -13.76 1.38
N SER A 32 -7.12 -14.70 1.12
CA SER A 32 -7.19 -15.43 -0.14
C SER A 32 -7.60 -14.58 -1.34
N ARG A 33 -8.28 -13.44 -1.11
CA ARG A 33 -8.74 -12.54 -2.18
C ARG A 33 -7.74 -11.45 -2.56
N GLU A 34 -6.60 -11.34 -1.90
CA GLU A 34 -5.57 -10.32 -2.09
C GLU A 34 -6.07 -8.86 -1.97
N ALA A 35 -7.11 -8.48 -2.74
CA ALA A 35 -7.70 -7.13 -2.71
C ALA A 35 -8.80 -7.04 -1.65
N TYR A 36 -8.54 -6.30 -0.58
CA TYR A 36 -9.43 -6.23 0.60
C TYR A 36 -10.78 -5.55 0.35
N PHE A 37 -10.83 -4.71 -0.66
CA PHE A 37 -12.00 -3.90 -0.97
C PHE A 37 -12.67 -4.30 -2.27
N LEU A 38 -12.29 -5.44 -2.87
CA LEU A 38 -12.89 -5.88 -4.11
C LEU A 38 -14.39 -6.09 -3.97
N ASP A 39 -14.85 -6.73 -2.89
CA ASP A 39 -16.28 -6.90 -2.60
C ASP A 39 -17.03 -5.56 -2.48
N TYR A 40 -16.34 -4.50 -2.00
CA TYR A 40 -16.94 -3.18 -1.88
C TYR A 40 -17.00 -2.48 -3.24
N ILE A 41 -15.93 -2.57 -4.04
CA ILE A 41 -15.87 -1.93 -5.35
C ILE A 41 -16.87 -2.56 -6.33
N GLU A 42 -17.08 -3.88 -6.26
CA GLU A 42 -18.12 -4.59 -7.04
C GLU A 42 -19.53 -4.05 -6.74
N LYS A 43 -19.79 -3.72 -5.47
CA LYS A 43 -21.05 -3.08 -5.07
C LYS A 43 -21.13 -1.63 -5.55
N ALA A 44 -20.05 -0.88 -5.42
CA ALA A 44 -19.97 0.51 -5.88
C ALA A 44 -20.14 0.61 -7.39
N ARG A 45 -19.55 -0.31 -8.16
CA ARG A 45 -19.65 -0.36 -9.63
C ARG A 45 -21.11 -0.41 -10.12
N LYS A 46 -21.98 -1.10 -9.39
CA LYS A 46 -23.40 -1.20 -9.74
C LYS A 46 -24.14 0.15 -9.64
N LEU A 47 -23.62 1.08 -8.86
CA LEU A 47 -24.23 2.37 -8.57
C LEU A 47 -23.52 3.55 -9.26
N ILE A 48 -22.27 3.36 -9.70
CA ILE A 48 -21.40 4.44 -10.16
C ILE A 48 -20.83 4.08 -11.52
N LYS A 49 -20.98 5.00 -12.49
CA LYS A 49 -20.39 4.89 -13.83
C LYS A 49 -19.01 5.55 -13.94
N THR A 50 -18.68 6.46 -13.01
CA THR A 50 -17.37 7.10 -12.93
C THR A 50 -16.27 6.05 -12.83
N PRO A 51 -15.13 6.21 -13.53
CA PRO A 51 -13.99 5.32 -13.41
C PRO A 51 -13.58 5.08 -11.96
N LEU A 52 -13.30 3.81 -11.61
CA LEU A 52 -12.95 3.38 -10.27
C LEU A 52 -11.51 2.87 -10.24
N LEU A 53 -10.71 3.42 -9.32
CA LEU A 53 -9.37 2.96 -8.98
C LEU A 53 -9.42 2.26 -7.63
N LEU A 54 -8.84 1.07 -7.52
CA LEU A 54 -8.70 0.35 -6.26
C LEU A 54 -7.23 0.22 -5.86
N THR A 55 -6.89 0.85 -4.73
CA THR A 55 -5.54 0.76 -4.13
C THR A 55 -5.57 -0.11 -2.89
N GLY A 56 -4.81 -1.20 -2.92
CA GLY A 56 -4.56 -2.05 -1.74
C GLY A 56 -4.80 -3.54 -1.95
N GLY A 57 -3.87 -4.33 -1.42
CA GLY A 57 -3.96 -5.78 -1.32
C GLY A 57 -3.45 -6.56 -2.52
N PHE A 58 -3.44 -6.03 -3.71
CA PHE A 58 -2.96 -6.72 -4.90
C PHE A 58 -1.49 -7.17 -4.80
N ARG A 59 -1.22 -8.41 -5.23
CA ARG A 59 0.11 -9.04 -5.25
C ARG A 59 0.35 -9.89 -6.49
N THR A 60 -0.69 -10.42 -7.10
CA THR A 60 -0.65 -11.35 -8.24
C THR A 60 -1.23 -10.67 -9.47
N VAL A 61 -0.49 -10.69 -10.58
CA VAL A 61 -0.86 -10.00 -11.83
C VAL A 61 -2.18 -10.53 -12.38
N SER A 62 -2.38 -11.86 -12.44
CA SER A 62 -3.63 -12.44 -12.94
C SER A 62 -4.88 -12.06 -12.13
N VAL A 63 -4.72 -11.70 -10.84
CA VAL A 63 -5.83 -11.19 -10.03
C VAL A 63 -6.17 -9.75 -10.41
N MET A 64 -5.16 -8.95 -10.76
CA MET A 64 -5.35 -7.58 -11.25
C MET A 64 -6.04 -7.58 -12.62
N GLU A 65 -5.51 -8.41 -13.56
CA GLU A 65 -6.07 -8.58 -14.90
C GLU A 65 -7.54 -8.99 -14.83
N LYS A 66 -7.85 -10.03 -14.04
CA LYS A 66 -9.22 -10.46 -13.85
C LYS A 66 -10.14 -9.37 -13.31
N ALA A 67 -9.70 -8.58 -12.33
CA ALA A 67 -10.50 -7.50 -11.76
C ALA A 67 -10.80 -6.39 -12.80
N LEU A 68 -9.88 -6.14 -13.73
CA LEU A 68 -10.07 -5.21 -14.85
C LEU A 68 -10.99 -5.81 -15.92
N GLU A 69 -10.77 -7.06 -16.33
CA GLU A 69 -11.56 -7.79 -17.33
C GLU A 69 -13.01 -7.95 -16.90
N ASP A 70 -13.26 -8.27 -15.62
CA ASP A 70 -14.62 -8.40 -15.06
C ASP A 70 -15.33 -7.03 -14.95
N GLY A 71 -14.65 -5.92 -15.26
CA GLY A 71 -15.19 -4.56 -15.18
C GLY A 71 -15.49 -4.08 -13.75
N SER A 72 -14.97 -4.78 -12.75
CA SER A 72 -15.15 -4.40 -11.34
C SER A 72 -14.45 -3.10 -11.02
N LEU A 73 -13.34 -2.82 -11.66
CA LEU A 73 -12.57 -1.57 -11.56
C LEU A 73 -11.94 -1.22 -12.92
N ASP A 74 -11.50 0.02 -13.07
CA ASP A 74 -10.86 0.52 -14.29
C ASP A 74 -9.34 0.67 -14.12
N ILE A 75 -8.87 0.89 -12.89
CA ILE A 75 -7.46 1.12 -12.60
C ILE A 75 -7.06 0.37 -11.33
N VAL A 76 -5.92 -0.32 -11.39
CA VAL A 76 -5.27 -0.93 -10.22
C VAL A 76 -4.27 0.03 -9.60
N GLY A 77 -4.43 0.34 -8.32
CA GLY A 77 -3.53 1.17 -7.54
C GLY A 77 -2.54 0.34 -6.71
N LEU A 78 -1.26 0.67 -6.80
CA LEU A 78 -0.17 0.03 -6.05
C LEU A 78 0.66 1.08 -5.33
N ALA A 79 0.68 1.09 -4.00
CA ALA A 79 1.49 2.03 -3.22
C ALA A 79 2.81 1.38 -2.74
N ARG A 80 2.74 0.50 -1.74
CA ARG A 80 3.92 -0.15 -1.14
C ARG A 80 4.82 -0.91 -2.13
N PRO A 81 4.29 -1.61 -3.14
CA PRO A 81 5.14 -2.27 -4.12
C PRO A 81 6.11 -1.33 -4.83
N PHE A 82 5.67 -0.12 -5.21
CA PHE A 82 6.53 0.84 -5.89
C PHE A 82 7.66 1.41 -5.01
N CYS A 83 7.52 1.34 -3.68
CA CYS A 83 8.62 1.68 -2.78
C CYS A 83 9.78 0.68 -2.83
N LEU A 84 9.54 -0.54 -3.34
CA LEU A 84 10.52 -1.62 -3.45
C LEU A 84 10.91 -1.95 -4.89
N TYR A 85 9.97 -1.80 -5.79
CA TYR A 85 10.09 -2.17 -7.19
C TYR A 85 9.72 -0.97 -8.07
N PRO A 86 10.62 0.02 -8.24
CA PRO A 86 10.32 1.25 -9.00
C PRO A 86 9.88 1.00 -10.45
N TYR A 87 10.35 -0.09 -11.04
CA TYR A 87 10.04 -0.48 -12.43
C TYR A 87 8.96 -1.54 -12.54
N LEU A 88 8.20 -1.79 -11.45
CA LEU A 88 7.22 -2.86 -11.38
C LEU A 88 6.16 -2.80 -12.49
N ALA A 89 5.69 -1.61 -12.86
CA ALA A 89 4.72 -1.47 -13.93
C ALA A 89 5.25 -2.04 -15.25
N ASN A 90 6.48 -1.68 -15.63
CA ASN A 90 7.11 -2.20 -16.83
C ASN A 90 7.27 -3.72 -16.78
N GLN A 91 7.68 -4.25 -15.61
CA GLN A 91 7.86 -5.69 -15.39
C GLN A 91 6.53 -6.47 -15.41
N ILE A 92 5.42 -5.84 -15.05
CA ILE A 92 4.08 -6.41 -15.20
C ILE A 92 3.71 -6.45 -16.69
N PHE A 93 3.91 -5.35 -17.41
CA PHE A 93 3.52 -5.25 -18.81
C PHE A 93 4.37 -6.12 -19.75
N ASP A 94 5.66 -6.29 -19.46
CA ASP A 94 6.54 -7.19 -20.23
C ASP A 94 6.40 -8.66 -19.81
N GLY A 95 5.59 -8.96 -18.79
CA GLY A 95 5.31 -10.29 -18.29
C GLY A 95 6.42 -10.93 -17.46
N SER A 96 7.50 -10.21 -17.15
CA SER A 96 8.63 -10.72 -16.36
C SER A 96 8.28 -10.93 -14.89
N VAL A 97 7.27 -10.23 -14.37
CA VAL A 97 6.75 -10.38 -13.00
C VAL A 97 5.31 -10.87 -13.03
N LYS A 98 5.07 -12.01 -12.38
CA LYS A 98 3.72 -12.59 -12.20
C LYS A 98 3.16 -12.34 -10.81
N ARG A 99 4.05 -12.17 -9.81
CA ARG A 99 3.71 -11.94 -8.41
C ARG A 99 4.83 -11.15 -7.73
N PHE A 100 4.47 -10.32 -6.75
CA PHE A 100 5.39 -9.57 -5.93
C PHE A 100 4.92 -9.54 -4.47
N ASP A 101 5.87 -9.42 -3.54
CA ASP A 101 5.59 -9.36 -2.11
C ASP A 101 5.98 -8.00 -1.53
N THR A 102 5.28 -7.61 -0.47
CA THR A 102 5.59 -6.42 0.31
C THR A 102 5.85 -6.84 1.76
N PRO A 103 7.09 -6.79 2.23
CA PRO A 103 7.44 -7.19 3.58
C PRO A 103 6.76 -6.31 4.62
N THR A 104 6.45 -6.91 5.77
CA THR A 104 6.04 -6.19 6.98
C THR A 104 7.25 -6.13 7.91
N PRO A 105 7.94 -5.00 7.98
CA PRO A 105 9.14 -4.86 8.80
C PRO A 105 8.80 -4.99 10.28
N LYS A 106 9.73 -5.58 11.05
CA LYS A 106 9.60 -5.75 12.51
C LYS A 106 10.83 -5.16 13.20
N ILE A 107 10.62 -4.64 14.40
CA ILE A 107 11.68 -4.17 15.29
C ILE A 107 12.32 -5.38 16.00
N GLY A 108 11.54 -6.45 16.21
CA GLY A 108 11.94 -7.64 16.95
C GLY A 108 11.60 -7.57 18.44
N VAL A 109 11.02 -6.48 18.90
CA VAL A 109 10.50 -6.33 20.26
C VAL A 109 8.98 -6.45 20.22
N LYS A 110 8.44 -7.55 20.77
CA LYS A 110 6.99 -7.91 20.66
C LYS A 110 6.05 -6.77 21.02
N PHE A 111 6.36 -5.98 22.03
CA PHE A 111 5.53 -4.86 22.46
C PHE A 111 5.53 -3.75 21.40
N LEU A 112 6.68 -3.36 20.88
CA LEU A 112 6.82 -2.32 19.87
C LEU A 112 6.23 -2.77 18.51
N ASP A 113 6.40 -4.04 18.16
CA ASP A 113 5.81 -4.62 16.95
C ASP A 113 4.27 -4.63 17.01
N LYS A 114 3.69 -4.79 18.23
CA LYS A 114 2.23 -4.70 18.43
C LYS A 114 1.68 -3.29 18.33
N LEU A 115 2.45 -2.28 18.70
CA LEU A 115 2.05 -0.88 18.57
C LEU A 115 1.90 -0.47 17.10
N GLY A 116 2.53 -1.19 16.19
CA GLY A 116 2.64 -0.78 14.78
C GLY A 116 3.52 0.46 14.65
N GLY A 117 3.50 1.12 13.52
CA GLY A 117 4.17 2.41 13.36
C GLY A 117 5.57 2.35 12.78
N VAL A 118 6.16 1.17 12.60
CA VAL A 118 7.45 1.03 11.91
C VAL A 118 7.29 0.83 10.41
N GLU A 119 6.13 0.37 9.97
CA GLU A 119 5.88 0.04 8.56
C GLU A 119 5.98 1.28 7.67
N LEU A 120 5.28 2.35 8.02
CA LEU A 120 5.29 3.58 7.23
C LEU A 120 6.70 4.21 7.15
N PRO A 121 7.43 4.47 8.25
CA PRO A 121 8.80 4.98 8.20
C PRO A 121 9.75 4.06 7.42
N TRP A 122 9.53 2.75 7.45
CA TRP A 122 10.35 1.80 6.70
C TRP A 122 10.18 1.99 5.19
N TYR A 123 8.94 2.15 4.71
CA TYR A 123 8.67 2.44 3.30
C TYR A 123 9.14 3.84 2.90
N GLU A 124 9.04 4.84 3.78
CA GLU A 124 9.62 6.18 3.57
C GLU A 124 11.14 6.12 3.35
N LEU A 125 11.85 5.30 4.13
CA LEU A 125 13.28 5.08 3.94
C LEU A 125 13.59 4.47 2.56
N GLN A 126 12.76 3.55 2.06
CA GLN A 126 12.93 3.00 0.70
C GLN A 126 12.77 4.10 -0.36
N ILE A 127 11.74 4.95 -0.23
CA ILE A 127 11.53 6.08 -1.14
C ILE A 127 12.72 7.04 -1.11
N GLN A 128 13.25 7.37 0.07
CA GLN A 128 14.42 8.22 0.21
C GLN A 128 15.69 7.58 -0.42
N ARG A 129 15.82 6.26 -0.35
CA ARG A 129 16.92 5.55 -1.03
C ARG A 129 16.82 5.72 -2.54
N ILE A 130 15.62 5.51 -3.10
CA ILE A 130 15.33 5.70 -4.54
C ILE A 130 15.66 7.15 -4.95
N GLY A 131 15.17 8.13 -4.20
CA GLY A 131 15.44 9.55 -4.46
C GLY A 131 16.92 9.95 -4.40
N LYS A 132 17.77 9.13 -3.74
CA LYS A 132 19.23 9.26 -3.71
C LYS A 132 19.95 8.38 -4.74
N GLY A 133 19.24 7.84 -5.73
CA GLY A 133 19.80 6.95 -6.74
C GLY A 133 20.23 5.58 -6.20
N LYS A 134 19.80 5.16 -5.02
CA LYS A 134 20.12 3.87 -4.41
C LYS A 134 18.99 2.88 -4.61
N SER A 135 19.33 1.62 -4.85
CA SER A 135 18.33 0.55 -4.92
C SER A 135 17.60 0.38 -3.59
N PRO A 136 16.29 0.08 -3.61
CA PRO A 136 15.56 -0.36 -2.43
C PRO A 136 16.21 -1.57 -1.78
N LYS A 137 15.93 -1.77 -0.48
CA LYS A 137 16.57 -2.82 0.30
C LYS A 137 15.51 -3.54 1.17
N SER A 138 15.05 -4.70 0.71
CA SER A 138 13.97 -5.46 1.35
C SER A 138 14.34 -6.01 2.73
N ASP A 139 15.65 -6.20 2.99
CA ASP A 139 16.24 -6.66 4.26
C ASP A 139 16.59 -5.51 5.22
N LEU A 140 16.15 -4.28 4.93
CA LEU A 140 16.40 -3.13 5.81
C LEU A 140 15.77 -3.38 7.18
N SER A 141 16.57 -3.21 8.24
CA SER A 141 16.11 -3.43 9.61
C SER A 141 14.97 -2.49 10.01
N GLY A 142 13.94 -3.02 10.66
CA GLY A 142 12.87 -2.21 11.26
C GLY A 142 13.36 -1.28 12.38
N ILE A 143 14.48 -1.63 13.04
CA ILE A 143 15.12 -0.75 14.04
C ILE A 143 15.59 0.55 13.41
N LEU A 144 16.16 0.51 12.21
CA LEU A 144 16.57 1.72 11.49
C LEU A 144 15.38 2.61 11.16
N ALA A 145 14.26 2.02 10.76
CA ALA A 145 13.02 2.75 10.50
C ALA A 145 12.45 3.37 11.79
N PHE A 146 12.56 2.69 12.91
CA PHE A 146 12.15 3.20 14.21
C PHE A 146 12.99 4.43 14.62
N TRP A 147 14.32 4.35 14.51
CA TRP A 147 15.20 5.49 14.78
C TRP A 147 14.98 6.66 13.83
N PHE A 148 14.70 6.36 12.55
CA PHE A 148 14.35 7.38 11.58
C PHE A 148 13.05 8.10 11.97
N SER A 149 12.04 7.39 12.41
CA SER A 149 10.78 7.94 12.90
C SER A 149 10.99 8.87 14.10
N LEU A 150 11.77 8.41 15.09
CA LEU A 150 12.11 9.25 16.26
C LEU A 150 12.83 10.53 15.85
N LYS A 151 13.81 10.45 14.98
CA LYS A 151 14.54 11.63 14.47
C LYS A 151 13.60 12.63 13.79
N SER A 152 12.68 12.13 12.96
CA SER A 152 11.69 12.96 12.27
C SER A 152 10.76 13.68 13.25
N LEU A 153 10.32 13.01 14.30
CA LEU A 153 9.50 13.61 15.36
C LEU A 153 10.23 14.72 16.13
N PHE A 154 11.50 14.49 16.48
CA PHE A 154 12.32 15.49 17.16
C PHE A 154 12.55 16.72 16.27
N PHE A 155 12.84 16.53 14.99
CA PHE A 155 13.04 17.66 14.06
C PHE A 155 11.75 18.48 13.86
N LYS A 156 10.60 17.84 13.70
CA LYS A 156 9.30 18.52 13.57
C LYS A 156 8.93 19.31 14.82
N SER A 157 9.25 18.79 16.01
CA SER A 157 9.03 19.49 17.29
C SER A 157 9.89 20.75 17.41
N PHE A 158 11.14 20.70 16.93
CA PHE A 158 12.06 21.82 17.01
C PHE A 158 11.68 22.99 16.05
N TRP A 159 11.06 22.68 14.91
CA TRP A 159 10.62 23.69 13.93
C TRP A 159 9.25 24.30 14.23
N LYS A 160 8.42 23.64 15.04
CA LYS A 160 7.11 24.17 15.43
C LYS A 160 7.17 25.26 16.51
N ASN A 161 8.31 25.40 17.18
CA ASN A 161 8.54 26.38 18.28
C ASN A 161 9.40 27.57 17.84
N LYS A 162 9.54 27.82 16.56
CA LYS A 162 10.04 29.02 15.95
C LYS A 162 8.96 29.68 15.09
#